data_953d1e56e58c438145aab992b7a8aab2
#
_entry.id   953d1e56e58c438145aab992b7a8aab2
#
_cell.length_a   1.000
_cell.length_b   1.000
_cell.length_c   1.000
_cell.angle_alpha   90.00
_cell.angle_beta   90.00
_cell.angle_gamma   90.00
#
_symmetry.space_group_name_H-M   'P 1'
#
loop_
_entity.id
_entity.type
_entity.pdbx_description
1 polymer ?
#
loop_
_entity_poly.entity_id
_entity_poly.type
_entity_poly.pdbx_seq_one_letter_code
_entity_poly.pdbx_strand_id
1 'polypeptide(L)'
;MLNHYFGRYGLTIDGVWKPNTEYSDAKTRELLLKEATQMAAEYKDTKGLLLFLLGNENNYGLFWDGAETENIPVKDRKSTARARSMYKLFNEAVVKMKAIDSNHPMAICNGDLLFLDIVAEECKDVDVLGTNVYRGVSFGDLFERVKKEYGKPVLFTEFGSDAFNAITKQED
;
A
#
# COMPACT_ATOMS: atom_id res chain seq x y z
N MET A 1 4.18 -8.53 12.97
CA MET A 1 4.15 -7.54 11.88
C MET A 1 3.84 -6.18 12.47
N LEU A 2 4.62 -5.17 12.13
CA LEU A 2 4.40 -3.78 12.55
C LEU A 2 4.03 -2.96 11.33
N ASN A 3 2.89 -2.24 11.40
CA ASN A 3 2.35 -1.49 10.27
C ASN A 3 2.33 0.02 10.54
N HIS A 4 2.72 0.80 9.56
CA HIS A 4 2.51 2.24 9.48
C HIS A 4 1.55 2.53 8.33
N TYR A 5 0.40 3.15 8.60
CA TYR A 5 -0.65 3.41 7.60
C TYR A 5 -0.24 4.31 6.44
N PHE A 6 0.86 5.00 6.57
CA PHE A 6 1.52 5.74 5.50
C PHE A 6 0.60 6.72 4.77
N GLY A 7 -0.14 7.50 5.55
CA GLY A 7 -1.05 8.52 5.04
C GLY A 7 -2.42 8.03 4.58
N ARG A 8 -2.80 6.76 4.82
CA ARG A 8 -4.09 6.19 4.38
C ARG A 8 -5.30 7.02 4.82
N TYR A 9 -5.27 7.55 6.03
CA TYR A 9 -6.38 8.30 6.61
C TYR A 9 -6.16 9.81 6.65
N GLY A 10 -5.21 10.31 5.85
CA GLY A 10 -4.77 11.70 5.89
C GLY A 10 -3.69 11.97 6.94
N LEU A 11 -3.20 13.19 6.94
CA LEU A 11 -2.10 13.63 7.79
C LEU A 11 -2.43 14.96 8.46
N THR A 12 -1.86 15.19 9.64
CA THR A 12 -1.84 16.52 10.26
C THR A 12 -0.52 17.20 9.91
N ILE A 13 -0.59 18.28 9.15
CA ILE A 13 0.57 19.07 8.73
C ILE A 13 0.38 20.50 9.21
N ASP A 14 1.36 21.04 9.91
CA ASP A 14 1.32 22.39 10.51
C ASP A 14 0.06 22.61 11.39
N GLY A 15 -0.36 21.55 12.14
CA GLY A 15 -1.54 21.59 13.00
C GLY A 15 -2.89 21.50 12.29
N VAL A 16 -2.90 21.33 10.97
CA VAL A 16 -4.11 21.21 10.14
C VAL A 16 -4.24 19.79 9.63
N TRP A 17 -5.36 19.14 9.94
CA TRP A 17 -5.67 17.83 9.39
C TRP A 17 -6.08 17.93 7.91
N LYS A 18 -5.46 17.09 7.08
CA LYS A 18 -5.72 16.98 5.64
C LYS A 18 -6.25 15.58 5.34
N PRO A 19 -7.50 15.45 4.90
CA PRO A 19 -8.14 14.15 4.67
C PRO A 19 -7.51 13.36 3.52
N ASN A 20 -6.96 14.07 2.52
CA ASN A 20 -6.34 13.46 1.35
C ASN A 20 -4.82 13.64 1.41
N THR A 21 -4.09 12.55 1.29
CA THR A 21 -2.62 12.60 1.27
C THR A 21 -2.14 12.87 -0.14
N GLU A 22 -1.37 13.96 -0.29
CA GLU A 22 -0.69 14.29 -1.54
C GLU A 22 0.76 13.82 -1.49
N TYR A 23 1.03 12.65 -2.07
CA TYR A 23 2.34 11.99 -1.98
C TYR A 23 3.45 12.67 -2.78
N SER A 24 3.14 13.65 -3.63
CA SER A 24 4.13 14.47 -4.34
C SER A 24 4.56 15.71 -3.55
N ASP A 25 3.79 16.12 -2.52
CA ASP A 25 4.09 17.27 -1.69
C ASP A 25 5.35 17.04 -0.82
N ALA A 26 6.26 18.03 -0.83
CA ALA A 26 7.55 17.90 -0.16
C ALA A 26 7.42 17.70 1.36
N LYS A 27 6.50 18.42 2.02
CA LYS A 27 6.28 18.31 3.47
C LYS A 27 5.66 16.96 3.84
N THR A 28 4.72 16.50 3.05
CA THR A 28 4.09 15.19 3.20
C THR A 28 5.15 14.08 3.08
N ARG A 29 6.01 14.17 2.08
CA ARG A 29 7.10 13.20 1.86
C ARG A 29 8.09 13.20 3.02
N GLU A 30 8.54 14.37 3.45
CA GLU A 30 9.48 14.50 4.58
C GLU A 30 8.90 13.88 5.85
N LEU A 31 7.64 14.19 6.18
CA LEU A 31 6.95 13.64 7.35
C LEU A 31 6.87 12.11 7.29
N LEU A 32 6.36 11.55 6.20
CA LEU A 32 6.18 10.10 6.05
C LEU A 32 7.51 9.34 6.07
N LEU A 33 8.56 9.88 5.42
CA LEU A 33 9.89 9.27 5.46
C LEU A 33 10.49 9.32 6.86
N LYS A 34 10.30 10.41 7.60
CA LYS A 34 10.74 10.54 8.99
C LYS A 34 10.04 9.50 9.88
N GLU A 35 8.72 9.39 9.80
CA GLU A 35 7.94 8.45 10.61
C GLU A 35 8.30 7.00 10.31
N ALA A 36 8.43 6.63 9.03
CA ALA A 36 8.82 5.28 8.62
C ALA A 36 10.24 4.92 9.13
N THR A 37 11.19 5.82 8.98
CA THR A 37 12.57 5.58 9.47
C THR A 37 12.65 5.56 10.99
N GLN A 38 11.86 6.38 11.68
CA GLN A 38 11.77 6.35 13.13
C GLN A 38 11.19 5.01 13.61
N MET A 39 10.12 4.51 12.97
CA MET A 39 9.57 3.19 13.28
C MET A 39 10.62 2.08 13.10
N ALA A 40 11.39 2.09 12.01
CA ALA A 40 12.45 1.10 11.81
C ALA A 40 13.53 1.19 12.91
N ALA A 41 13.98 2.40 13.27
CA ALA A 41 14.99 2.61 14.29
C ALA A 41 14.53 2.15 15.69
N GLU A 42 13.27 2.39 16.02
CA GLU A 42 12.69 2.05 17.31
C GLU A 42 12.47 0.55 17.50
N TYR A 43 12.06 -0.15 16.42
CA TYR A 43 11.60 -1.54 16.53
C TYR A 43 12.52 -2.59 15.91
N LYS A 44 13.65 -2.23 15.29
CA LYS A 44 14.56 -3.16 14.62
C LYS A 44 15.06 -4.32 15.51
N ASP A 45 15.19 -4.09 16.80
CA ASP A 45 15.68 -5.08 17.76
C ASP A 45 14.54 -5.78 18.52
N THR A 46 13.27 -5.58 18.09
CA THR A 46 12.11 -6.17 18.75
C THR A 46 12.03 -7.66 18.49
N LYS A 47 12.16 -8.46 19.56
CA LYS A 47 12.05 -9.91 19.48
C LYS A 47 10.66 -10.34 19.00
N GLY A 48 10.64 -11.16 17.97
CA GLY A 48 9.39 -11.67 17.38
C GLY A 48 8.81 -10.77 16.29
N LEU A 49 9.44 -9.65 15.95
CA LEU A 49 9.09 -8.90 14.75
C LEU A 49 9.35 -9.76 13.52
N LEU A 50 8.34 -9.91 12.67
CA LEU A 50 8.44 -10.68 11.43
C LEU A 50 8.88 -9.78 10.26
N LEU A 51 8.18 -8.66 10.09
CA LEU A 51 8.42 -7.69 9.02
C LEU A 51 7.80 -6.33 9.37
N PHE A 52 8.25 -5.30 8.66
CA PHE A 52 7.60 -4.00 8.61
C PHE A 52 6.63 -3.94 7.43
N LEU A 53 5.46 -3.35 7.65
CA LEU A 53 4.44 -3.15 6.64
C LEU A 53 4.17 -1.65 6.46
N LEU A 54 4.15 -1.18 5.24
CA LEU A 54 3.79 0.19 4.91
C LEU A 54 2.44 0.24 4.20
N GLY A 55 1.55 1.09 4.70
CA GLY A 55 0.25 1.33 4.13
C GLY A 55 -0.83 0.35 4.57
N ASN A 56 -2.01 0.65 4.12
CA ASN A 56 -3.20 -0.19 4.13
C ASN A 56 -4.14 0.32 3.05
N GLU A 57 -4.12 -0.31 1.87
CA GLU A 57 -4.98 0.04 0.74
C GLU A 57 -4.88 1.52 0.30
N ASN A 58 -3.70 2.10 0.41
CA ASN A 58 -3.50 3.51 0.04
C ASN A 58 -3.82 3.79 -1.43
N ASN A 59 -3.72 2.78 -2.28
CA ASN A 59 -4.09 2.83 -3.68
C ASN A 59 -5.59 3.14 -3.89
N TYR A 60 -6.49 2.70 -3.01
CA TYR A 60 -7.89 3.11 -3.06
C TYR A 60 -8.07 4.59 -2.70
N GLY A 61 -7.29 5.11 -1.77
CA GLY A 61 -7.30 6.52 -1.40
C GLY A 61 -6.93 7.49 -2.53
N LEU A 62 -6.30 7.00 -3.61
CA LEU A 62 -5.95 7.84 -4.76
C LEU A 62 -7.18 8.30 -5.57
N PHE A 63 -8.29 7.65 -5.41
CA PHE A 63 -9.54 7.92 -6.12
C PHE A 63 -10.57 8.65 -5.24
N TRP A 64 -10.16 9.12 -4.07
CA TRP A 64 -11.08 9.62 -3.06
C TRP A 64 -11.68 10.98 -3.44
N ASP A 65 -12.65 10.93 -4.33
CA ASP A 65 -13.72 11.89 -4.51
C ASP A 65 -15.07 11.14 -4.54
N GLY A 66 -15.13 9.97 -3.88
CA GLY A 66 -16.33 9.14 -3.76
C GLY A 66 -16.55 8.13 -4.88
N ALA A 67 -15.55 7.86 -5.72
CA ALA A 67 -15.65 6.84 -6.75
C ALA A 67 -15.21 5.46 -6.25
N GLU A 68 -16.03 4.46 -6.46
CA GLU A 68 -15.62 3.06 -6.41
C GLU A 68 -14.60 2.79 -7.53
N THR A 69 -13.43 2.33 -7.15
CA THR A 69 -12.24 2.35 -8.01
C THR A 69 -12.13 1.19 -8.97
N GLU A 70 -12.81 0.10 -8.69
CA GLU A 70 -12.72 -1.15 -9.45
C GLU A 70 -13.32 -1.04 -10.86
N ASN A 71 -14.25 -0.10 -11.05
CA ASN A 71 -14.99 0.10 -12.29
C ASN A 71 -14.45 1.24 -13.18
N ILE A 72 -13.35 1.90 -12.80
CA ILE A 72 -12.81 3.00 -13.61
C ILE A 72 -11.95 2.43 -14.74
N PRO A 73 -12.29 2.66 -16.01
CA PRO A 73 -11.46 2.26 -17.13
C PRO A 73 -10.04 2.81 -17.00
N VAL A 74 -9.04 2.02 -17.34
CA VAL A 74 -7.60 2.39 -17.23
C VAL A 74 -7.30 3.75 -17.88
N LYS A 75 -7.95 4.05 -19.00
CA LYS A 75 -7.80 5.32 -19.76
C LYS A 75 -8.25 6.56 -18.99
N ASP A 76 -9.16 6.38 -18.02
CA ASP A 76 -9.76 7.49 -17.25
C ASP A 76 -9.12 7.66 -15.86
N ARG A 77 -8.09 6.88 -15.55
CA ARG A 77 -7.36 6.92 -14.28
C ARG A 77 -6.44 8.14 -14.20
N LYS A 78 -6.99 9.30 -13.88
CA LYS A 78 -6.21 10.51 -13.49
C LYS A 78 -5.28 10.22 -12.32
N SER A 79 -5.50 9.12 -11.61
CA SER A 79 -4.74 8.62 -10.46
C SER A 79 -3.39 8.00 -10.81
N THR A 80 -3.06 7.74 -12.08
CA THR A 80 -1.78 7.11 -12.45
C THR A 80 -0.57 7.92 -11.98
N ALA A 81 -0.59 9.25 -12.15
CA ALA A 81 0.51 10.11 -11.68
C ALA A 81 0.59 10.13 -10.15
N ARG A 82 -0.56 10.16 -9.46
CA ARG A 82 -0.63 10.08 -7.99
C ARG A 82 -0.16 8.73 -7.49
N ALA A 83 -0.56 7.62 -8.15
CA ALA A 83 -0.09 6.28 -7.85
C ALA A 83 1.43 6.19 -7.98
N ARG A 84 1.99 6.70 -9.07
CA ARG A 84 3.44 6.71 -9.27
C ARG A 84 4.18 7.50 -8.19
N SER A 85 3.68 8.66 -7.80
CA SER A 85 4.26 9.46 -6.71
C SER A 85 4.20 8.71 -5.37
N MET A 86 3.10 8.03 -5.09
CA MET A 86 2.91 7.22 -3.88
C MET A 86 3.88 6.04 -3.84
N TYR A 87 3.92 5.22 -4.88
CA TYR A 87 4.80 4.03 -4.88
C TYR A 87 6.28 4.38 -4.91
N LYS A 88 6.68 5.49 -5.56
CA LYS A 88 8.05 6.02 -5.42
C LYS A 88 8.37 6.37 -3.98
N LEU A 89 7.44 6.97 -3.25
CA LEU A 89 7.64 7.30 -1.84
C LEU A 89 7.69 6.03 -0.97
N PHE A 90 6.86 5.03 -1.23
CA PHE A 90 6.95 3.73 -0.56
C PHE A 90 8.34 3.11 -0.75
N ASN A 91 8.83 3.07 -1.98
CA ASN A 91 10.14 2.50 -2.26
C ASN A 91 11.27 3.29 -1.60
N GLU A 92 11.20 4.63 -1.61
CA GLU A 92 12.19 5.48 -0.92
C GLU A 92 12.19 5.23 0.60
N ALA A 93 11.01 5.07 1.20
CA ALA A 93 10.90 4.72 2.61
C ALA A 93 11.53 3.36 2.89
N VAL A 94 11.24 2.35 2.07
CA VAL A 94 11.83 1.01 2.18
C VAL A 94 13.35 1.06 2.10
N VAL A 95 13.93 1.78 1.15
CA VAL A 95 15.38 1.92 1.02
C VAL A 95 16.00 2.54 2.28
N LYS A 96 15.37 3.61 2.80
CA LYS A 96 15.84 4.27 4.04
C LYS A 96 15.67 3.38 5.28
N MET A 97 14.56 2.65 5.39
CA MET A 97 14.34 1.71 6.48
C MET A 97 15.33 0.54 6.44
N LYS A 98 15.64 -0.02 5.27
CA LYS A 98 16.65 -1.07 5.08
C LYS A 98 18.05 -0.63 5.46
N ALA A 99 18.38 0.64 5.32
CA ALA A 99 19.66 1.19 5.79
C ALA A 99 19.76 1.21 7.34
N ILE A 100 18.62 1.18 8.04
CA ILE A 100 18.54 1.14 9.51
C ILE A 100 18.40 -0.29 10.01
N ASP A 101 17.61 -1.10 9.33
CA ASP A 101 17.34 -2.50 9.65
C ASP A 101 17.42 -3.36 8.39
N SER A 102 18.54 -4.06 8.25
CA SER A 102 18.78 -4.98 7.13
C SER A 102 18.25 -6.40 7.36
N ASN A 103 17.71 -6.69 8.55
CA ASN A 103 17.32 -8.05 8.95
C ASN A 103 15.85 -8.36 8.68
N HIS A 104 14.97 -7.36 8.85
CA HIS A 104 13.55 -7.57 8.68
C HIS A 104 13.10 -7.21 7.27
N PRO A 105 12.28 -8.06 6.62
CA PRO A 105 11.68 -7.74 5.34
C PRO A 105 10.77 -6.51 5.41
N MET A 106 10.73 -5.75 4.32
CA MET A 106 9.87 -4.60 4.14
C MET A 106 8.76 -4.93 3.15
N ALA A 107 7.51 -4.76 3.57
CA ALA A 107 6.32 -5.01 2.75
C ALA A 107 5.50 -3.73 2.55
N ILE A 108 4.72 -3.69 1.49
CA ILE A 108 3.63 -2.72 1.31
C ILE A 108 2.30 -3.44 1.41
N CYS A 109 1.21 -2.73 1.78
CA CYS A 109 -0.14 -3.30 1.80
C CYS A 109 -1.02 -2.65 0.73
N ASN A 110 -1.20 -3.37 -0.37
CA ASN A 110 -2.00 -2.92 -1.51
C ASN A 110 -3.44 -3.41 -1.40
N GLY A 111 -4.40 -2.63 -1.89
CA GLY A 111 -5.75 -3.11 -2.15
C GLY A 111 -5.79 -3.85 -3.47
N ASP A 112 -5.99 -5.16 -3.42
CA ASP A 112 -5.91 -6.10 -4.53
C ASP A 112 -4.69 -5.84 -5.44
N LEU A 113 -4.77 -6.10 -6.72
CA LEU A 113 -3.69 -5.88 -7.72
C LEU A 113 -3.83 -4.56 -8.49
N LEU A 114 -4.58 -3.60 -7.95
CA LEU A 114 -4.72 -2.31 -8.60
C LEU A 114 -3.37 -1.59 -8.66
N PHE A 115 -2.98 -1.14 -9.85
CA PHE A 115 -1.68 -0.53 -10.17
C PHE A 115 -0.47 -1.47 -10.00
N LEU A 116 -0.65 -2.78 -10.13
CA LEU A 116 0.46 -3.74 -10.02
C LEU A 116 1.62 -3.41 -10.98
N ASP A 117 1.32 -2.93 -12.18
CA ASP A 117 2.29 -2.44 -13.15
C ASP A 117 3.18 -1.31 -12.59
N ILE A 118 2.57 -0.33 -11.94
CA ILE A 118 3.30 0.79 -11.29
C ILE A 118 4.08 0.31 -10.07
N VAL A 119 3.49 -0.60 -9.27
CA VAL A 119 4.19 -1.25 -8.16
C VAL A 119 5.45 -1.94 -8.65
N ALA A 120 5.36 -2.71 -9.73
CA ALA A 120 6.49 -3.43 -10.30
C ALA A 120 7.59 -2.49 -10.83
N GLU A 121 7.21 -1.35 -11.39
CA GLU A 121 8.15 -0.34 -11.86
C GLU A 121 8.85 0.42 -10.74
N GLU A 122 8.10 0.83 -9.72
CA GLU A 122 8.56 1.79 -8.71
C GLU A 122 9.01 1.14 -7.39
N CYS A 123 8.45 -0.01 -7.00
CA CYS A 123 8.70 -0.67 -5.71
C CYS A 123 9.71 -1.83 -5.82
N LYS A 124 10.86 -1.59 -6.44
CA LYS A 124 11.87 -2.62 -6.68
C LYS A 124 12.54 -3.14 -5.41
N ASP A 125 12.68 -2.29 -4.40
CA ASP A 125 13.34 -2.60 -3.14
C ASP A 125 12.40 -3.19 -2.09
N VAL A 126 11.09 -3.21 -2.33
CA VAL A 126 10.12 -3.90 -1.50
C VAL A 126 10.37 -5.41 -1.56
N ASP A 127 10.34 -6.10 -0.42
CA ASP A 127 10.61 -7.54 -0.34
C ASP A 127 9.35 -8.39 -0.55
N VAL A 128 8.22 -7.93 -0.04
CA VAL A 128 6.96 -8.68 -0.04
C VAL A 128 5.81 -7.78 -0.49
N LEU A 129 4.99 -8.26 -1.41
CA LEU A 129 3.71 -7.65 -1.73
C LEU A 129 2.67 -8.11 -0.70
N GLY A 130 2.37 -7.25 0.29
CA GLY A 130 1.17 -7.39 1.09
C GLY A 130 -0.05 -6.94 0.28
N THR A 131 -1.15 -7.66 0.40
CA THR A 131 -2.38 -7.29 -0.31
C THR A 131 -3.64 -7.73 0.43
N ASN A 132 -4.66 -6.88 0.38
CA ASN A 132 -6.00 -7.18 0.87
C ASN A 132 -6.85 -7.64 -0.32
N VAL A 133 -7.41 -8.85 -0.24
CA VAL A 133 -8.08 -9.49 -1.38
C VAL A 133 -9.41 -10.09 -0.98
N TYR A 134 -10.48 -9.49 -1.44
CA TYR A 134 -11.86 -9.90 -1.19
C TYR A 134 -12.54 -10.39 -2.48
N ARG A 135 -12.09 -11.55 -2.99
CA ARG A 135 -12.57 -12.11 -4.26
C ARG A 135 -13.55 -13.28 -4.10
N GLY A 136 -14.02 -13.55 -2.88
CA GLY A 136 -14.99 -14.62 -2.62
C GLY A 136 -14.36 -16.01 -2.71
N VAL A 137 -14.87 -16.87 -3.59
CA VAL A 137 -14.51 -18.29 -3.65
C VAL A 137 -13.12 -18.59 -4.25
N SER A 138 -12.48 -17.63 -4.91
CA SER A 138 -11.21 -17.88 -5.60
C SER A 138 -10.40 -16.61 -5.74
N PHE A 139 -9.09 -16.73 -5.61
CA PHE A 139 -8.15 -15.63 -5.90
C PHE A 139 -7.88 -15.45 -7.41
N GLY A 140 -8.49 -16.31 -8.26
CA GLY A 140 -8.32 -16.24 -9.71
C GLY A 140 -6.86 -16.36 -10.13
N ASP A 141 -6.41 -15.44 -10.96
CA ASP A 141 -5.07 -15.39 -11.53
C ASP A 141 -4.04 -14.59 -10.68
N LEU A 142 -4.39 -14.21 -9.44
CA LEU A 142 -3.60 -13.32 -8.61
C LEU A 142 -2.13 -13.76 -8.48
N PHE A 143 -1.91 -15.02 -8.11
CA PHE A 143 -0.54 -15.51 -7.88
C PHE A 143 0.28 -15.58 -9.17
N GLU A 144 -0.36 -15.97 -10.28
CA GLU A 144 0.28 -16.03 -11.59
C GLU A 144 0.65 -14.63 -12.07
N ARG A 145 -0.24 -13.67 -11.89
CA ARG A 145 0.00 -12.27 -12.22
C ARG A 145 1.13 -11.68 -11.40
N VAL A 146 1.09 -11.80 -10.08
CA VAL A 146 2.17 -11.26 -9.23
C VAL A 146 3.50 -11.89 -9.58
N LYS A 147 3.55 -13.22 -9.78
CA LYS A 147 4.77 -13.90 -10.19
C LYS A 147 5.32 -13.38 -11.51
N LYS A 148 4.44 -13.16 -12.51
CA LYS A 148 4.83 -12.73 -13.85
C LYS A 148 5.19 -11.24 -13.93
N GLU A 149 4.38 -10.39 -13.26
CA GLU A 149 4.44 -8.94 -13.44
C GLU A 149 5.38 -8.28 -12.40
N TYR A 150 5.52 -8.85 -11.20
CA TYR A 150 6.32 -8.26 -10.12
C TYR A 150 7.42 -9.18 -9.58
N GLY A 151 7.18 -10.49 -9.53
CA GLY A 151 8.18 -11.48 -9.11
C GLY A 151 8.51 -11.47 -7.61
N LYS A 152 7.68 -10.89 -6.76
CA LYS A 152 7.86 -10.83 -5.31
C LYS A 152 6.92 -11.82 -4.60
N PRO A 153 7.28 -12.31 -3.40
CA PRO A 153 6.37 -13.06 -2.53
C PRO A 153 5.11 -12.27 -2.22
N VAL A 154 4.00 -12.99 -2.02
CA VAL A 154 2.70 -12.42 -1.62
C VAL A 154 2.40 -12.74 -0.17
N LEU A 155 1.93 -11.74 0.57
CA LEU A 155 1.36 -11.88 1.90
C LEU A 155 -0.09 -11.36 1.87
N PHE A 156 -1.06 -12.21 2.14
CA PHE A 156 -2.41 -11.72 2.40
C PHE A 156 -2.45 -11.07 3.78
N THR A 157 -2.63 -9.77 3.78
CA THR A 157 -2.85 -8.96 4.98
C THR A 157 -4.31 -9.02 5.40
N GLU A 158 -5.20 -9.12 4.42
CA GLU A 158 -6.63 -9.37 4.59
C GLU A 158 -7.13 -10.23 3.42
N PHE A 159 -8.10 -11.11 3.67
CA PHE A 159 -8.74 -11.88 2.62
C PHE A 159 -10.14 -12.35 3.06
N GLY A 160 -11.00 -12.58 2.08
CA GLY A 160 -12.35 -13.04 2.34
C GLY A 160 -13.28 -12.87 1.15
N SER A 161 -14.56 -12.76 1.47
CA SER A 161 -15.61 -12.29 0.57
C SER A 161 -16.19 -10.99 1.12
N ASP A 162 -16.75 -10.16 0.23
CA ASP A 162 -17.48 -8.98 0.67
C ASP A 162 -18.73 -9.39 1.46
N ALA A 163 -19.01 -8.67 2.53
CA ALA A 163 -20.24 -8.84 3.27
C ALA A 163 -21.46 -8.29 2.52
N PHE A 164 -21.24 -7.49 1.48
CA PHE A 164 -22.30 -6.88 0.66
C PHE A 164 -22.47 -7.62 -0.66
N ASN A 165 -23.67 -8.15 -0.86
CA ASN A 165 -24.06 -8.76 -2.13
C ASN A 165 -24.59 -7.68 -3.10
N ALA A 166 -23.80 -7.33 -4.10
CA ALA A 166 -24.12 -6.28 -5.07
C ALA A 166 -25.35 -6.61 -5.94
N ILE A 167 -25.71 -7.89 -6.08
CA ILE A 167 -26.88 -8.33 -6.86
C ILE A 167 -28.17 -8.16 -6.04
N THR A 168 -28.16 -8.67 -4.81
CA THR A 168 -29.31 -8.61 -3.91
C THR A 168 -29.41 -7.28 -3.17
N LYS A 169 -28.32 -6.51 -3.12
CA LYS A 169 -28.17 -5.28 -2.35
C LYS A 169 -28.42 -5.46 -0.85
N GLN A 170 -28.02 -6.59 -0.34
CA GLN A 170 -28.13 -6.96 1.07
C GLN A 170 -26.77 -7.35 1.61
N GLU A 171 -26.58 -7.18 2.92
CA GLU A 171 -25.46 -7.77 3.64
C GLU A 171 -25.77 -9.25 3.88
N ASP A 172 -24.77 -10.11 3.69
CA ASP A 172 -24.84 -11.56 3.92
C ASP A 172 -24.53 -11.89 5.40
#